data_96dda6a9854786619f4098e5ee23d8c0
#
_entry.id   96dda6a9854786619f4098e5ee23d8c0
#
_cell.length_a   1.000
_cell.length_b   1.000
_cell.length_c   1.000
_cell.angle_alpha   90.00
_cell.angle_beta   90.00
_cell.angle_gamma   90.00
#
_symmetry.space_group_name_H-M   'P 1'
#
loop_
_entity.id
_entity.type
_entity.pdbx_description
1 polymer ?
#
loop_
_entity_poly.entity_id
_entity_poly.type
_entity_poly.pdbx_seq_one_letter_code
_entity_poly.pdbx_strand_id
1 'polypeptide(L)'
;MPAILTHDFFGRDAYPVVADRLGLVTLDEHDAFLLGNQGPDPLFYLVADPRVDPSNRVGDLMHHVRPARLLASLRDALTMLARSERSVGEAYAAGFLCHYLLDSSVHPLVYANQYAICDAGIDGLDRSDATEVHAEIERDLDEMVLFSKAHQTVATYRPYREVLHASDRVLSTIDKLYFYMCLWTYSRTLELDCYTHAMKAFRQVQRLFWSPRQGKARLLGTVERSFGHRRYSLYCAMAHRDRADDHSPFANEGHLSWENPFTGEVGADSFWDIYDCAGGRVPAAVDAFFSTEFGETAAEDLTKNLNFSGQPTDPDGQEAPPEPSRDE
;
A
#
# COMPACT_ATOMS: atom_id res chain seq x y z
N MET A 1 5.94 2.96 -0.63
CA MET A 1 5.02 2.90 -1.76
C MET A 1 5.54 2.26 -3.04
N PRO A 2 6.70 1.61 -3.12
CA PRO A 2 6.99 0.65 -4.19
C PRO A 2 6.48 -0.77 -3.94
N ALA A 3 5.91 -1.07 -2.78
CA ALA A 3 5.50 -2.41 -2.34
C ALA A 3 4.34 -3.05 -3.14
N ILE A 4 4.27 -2.78 -4.45
CA ILE A 4 3.24 -3.30 -5.35
C ILE A 4 3.24 -4.84 -5.44
N LEU A 5 4.41 -5.46 -5.38
CA LEU A 5 4.56 -6.92 -5.50
C LEU A 5 4.22 -7.62 -4.19
N THR A 6 4.67 -7.08 -3.08
CA THR A 6 4.36 -7.61 -1.75
C THR A 6 2.85 -7.67 -1.50
N HIS A 7 2.13 -6.60 -1.82
CA HIS A 7 0.67 -6.56 -1.72
C HIS A 7 -0.03 -7.52 -2.69
N ASP A 8 0.45 -7.62 -3.93
CA ASP A 8 -0.13 -8.54 -4.92
C ASP A 8 0.03 -10.01 -4.47
N PHE A 9 1.23 -10.39 -4.03
CA PHE A 9 1.47 -11.77 -3.56
C PHE A 9 0.74 -12.07 -2.26
N PHE A 10 0.63 -11.13 -1.33
CA PHE A 10 -0.19 -11.30 -0.13
C PHE A 10 -1.67 -11.53 -0.50
N GLY A 11 -2.18 -10.76 -1.45
CA GLY A 11 -3.52 -10.96 -1.96
C GLY A 11 -3.69 -12.34 -2.61
N ARG A 12 -2.75 -12.79 -3.42
CA ARG A 12 -2.79 -14.12 -4.03
C ARG A 12 -2.80 -15.25 -3.00
N ASP A 13 -2.01 -15.11 -1.93
CA ASP A 13 -2.00 -16.07 -0.83
C ASP A 13 -3.32 -16.08 -0.04
N ALA A 14 -3.93 -14.91 0.16
CA ALA A 14 -5.19 -14.76 0.88
C ALA A 14 -6.43 -15.11 0.03
N TYR A 15 -6.36 -15.00 -1.30
CA TYR A 15 -7.51 -15.14 -2.19
C TYR A 15 -8.29 -16.45 -2.01
N PRO A 16 -7.68 -17.64 -1.92
CA PRO A 16 -8.43 -18.88 -1.80
C PRO A 16 -9.37 -18.91 -0.59
N VAL A 17 -8.91 -18.42 0.55
CA VAL A 17 -9.69 -18.40 1.78
C VAL A 17 -10.77 -17.32 1.77
N VAL A 18 -10.51 -16.18 1.12
CA VAL A 18 -11.49 -15.11 0.96
C VAL A 18 -12.55 -15.48 -0.07
N ALA A 19 -12.14 -16.05 -1.20
CA ALA A 19 -13.04 -16.47 -2.26
C ALA A 19 -14.04 -17.55 -1.77
N ASP A 20 -13.59 -18.50 -0.97
CA ASP A 20 -14.46 -19.50 -0.35
C ASP A 20 -15.51 -18.87 0.59
N ARG A 21 -15.10 -17.89 1.41
CA ARG A 21 -15.99 -17.18 2.35
C ARG A 21 -17.04 -16.32 1.69
N LEU A 22 -16.66 -15.62 0.63
CA LEU A 22 -17.52 -14.67 -0.05
C LEU A 22 -18.20 -15.22 -1.30
N GLY A 23 -17.87 -16.47 -1.69
CA GLY A 23 -18.39 -17.09 -2.91
C GLY A 23 -17.93 -16.41 -4.19
N LEU A 24 -16.69 -15.92 -4.25
CA LEU A 24 -16.12 -15.25 -5.42
C LEU A 24 -15.76 -16.29 -6.48
N VAL A 25 -16.25 -16.12 -7.71
CA VAL A 25 -16.09 -17.12 -8.78
C VAL A 25 -15.73 -16.53 -10.15
N THR A 26 -15.83 -15.21 -10.31
CA THR A 26 -15.59 -14.54 -11.59
C THR A 26 -14.21 -13.88 -11.66
N LEU A 27 -13.72 -13.64 -12.88
CA LEU A 27 -12.47 -12.93 -13.10
C LEU A 27 -12.54 -11.47 -12.59
N ASP A 28 -13.68 -10.80 -12.80
CA ASP A 28 -13.89 -9.43 -12.29
C ASP A 28 -13.77 -9.37 -10.75
N GLU A 29 -14.29 -10.36 -10.03
CA GLU A 29 -14.16 -10.46 -8.58
C GLU A 29 -12.72 -10.74 -8.15
N HIS A 30 -12.02 -11.64 -8.85
CA HIS A 30 -10.60 -11.90 -8.61
C HIS A 30 -9.75 -10.64 -8.83
N ASP A 31 -9.93 -9.97 -9.97
CA ASP A 31 -9.20 -8.75 -10.29
C ASP A 31 -9.53 -7.62 -9.30
N ALA A 32 -10.80 -7.47 -8.92
CA ALA A 32 -11.21 -6.49 -7.91
C ALA A 32 -10.54 -6.77 -6.55
N PHE A 33 -10.47 -8.03 -6.12
CA PHE A 33 -9.80 -8.40 -4.89
C PHE A 33 -8.30 -8.07 -4.92
N LEU A 34 -7.59 -8.43 -6.00
CA LEU A 34 -6.17 -8.11 -6.14
C LEU A 34 -5.93 -6.60 -6.24
N LEU A 35 -6.81 -5.83 -6.90
CA LEU A 35 -6.74 -4.37 -6.85
C LEU A 35 -7.00 -3.81 -5.45
N GLY A 36 -7.90 -4.44 -4.69
CA GLY A 36 -8.12 -4.09 -3.29
C GLY A 36 -6.86 -4.25 -2.45
N ASN A 37 -6.02 -5.25 -2.74
CA ASN A 37 -4.73 -5.42 -2.08
C ASN A 37 -3.70 -4.32 -2.42
N GLN A 38 -3.95 -3.48 -3.42
CA GLN A 38 -3.20 -2.24 -3.62
C GLN A 38 -3.76 -1.08 -2.79
N GLY A 39 -4.90 -1.27 -2.13
CA GLY A 39 -5.52 -0.31 -1.23
C GLY A 39 -5.65 1.10 -1.81
N PRO A 40 -5.33 2.13 -1.02
CA PRO A 40 -5.33 3.52 -1.46
C PRO A 40 -4.03 3.95 -2.19
N ASP A 41 -3.02 3.09 -2.33
CA ASP A 41 -1.73 3.38 -2.96
C ASP A 41 -1.82 4.01 -4.35
N PRO A 42 -2.74 3.58 -5.23
CA PRO A 42 -2.90 4.21 -6.53
C PRO A 42 -3.12 5.73 -6.44
N LEU A 43 -3.72 6.22 -5.35
CA LEU A 43 -4.03 7.65 -5.18
C LEU A 43 -2.79 8.54 -5.02
N PHE A 44 -1.66 7.98 -4.58
CA PHE A 44 -0.39 8.72 -4.53
C PHE A 44 0.11 9.12 -5.93
N TYR A 45 -0.31 8.38 -6.94
CA TYR A 45 0.09 8.63 -8.33
C TYR A 45 -0.81 9.65 -9.06
N LEU A 46 -1.86 10.15 -8.40
CA LEU A 46 -2.69 11.24 -8.93
C LEU A 46 -1.89 12.51 -9.21
N VAL A 47 -0.79 12.74 -8.50
CA VAL A 47 0.13 13.85 -8.75
C VAL A 47 0.75 13.81 -10.17
N ALA A 48 0.74 12.65 -10.83
CA ALA A 48 1.18 12.49 -12.20
C ALA A 48 0.08 12.80 -13.24
N ASP A 49 -1.17 12.99 -12.82
CA ASP A 49 -2.27 13.39 -13.71
C ASP A 49 -2.44 14.92 -13.70
N PRO A 50 -2.15 15.61 -14.81
CA PRO A 50 -2.21 17.07 -14.88
C PRO A 50 -3.62 17.66 -14.70
N ARG A 51 -4.67 16.82 -14.66
CA ARG A 51 -6.06 17.24 -14.43
C ARG A 51 -6.43 17.28 -12.95
N VAL A 52 -5.64 16.65 -12.10
CA VAL A 52 -5.87 16.58 -10.64
C VAL A 52 -5.08 17.68 -9.97
N ASP A 53 -5.73 18.38 -9.03
CA ASP A 53 -5.04 19.35 -8.19
C ASP A 53 -3.95 18.64 -7.38
N PRO A 54 -2.67 19.05 -7.50
CA PRO A 54 -1.58 18.46 -6.71
C PRO A 54 -1.76 18.56 -5.19
N SER A 55 -2.59 19.51 -4.72
CA SER A 55 -2.96 19.62 -3.30
C SER A 55 -3.94 18.53 -2.84
N ASN A 56 -4.48 17.73 -3.75
CA ASN A 56 -5.36 16.60 -3.40
C ASN A 56 -4.53 15.43 -2.86
N ARG A 57 -4.22 15.48 -1.58
CA ARG A 57 -3.44 14.47 -0.86
C ARG A 57 -4.33 13.39 -0.25
N VAL A 58 -5.35 12.94 -0.98
CA VAL A 58 -6.32 11.97 -0.46
C VAL A 58 -5.67 10.61 -0.13
N GLY A 59 -4.65 10.21 -0.87
CA GLY A 59 -3.86 9.01 -0.57
C GLY A 59 -3.20 9.10 0.81
N ASP A 60 -2.51 10.21 1.09
CA ASP A 60 -1.91 10.46 2.40
C ASP A 60 -2.96 10.47 3.51
N LEU A 61 -4.09 11.14 3.27
CA LEU A 61 -5.18 11.22 4.23
C LEU A 61 -5.72 9.82 4.60
N MET A 62 -5.92 8.95 3.60
CA MET A 62 -6.40 7.59 3.81
C MET A 62 -5.40 6.72 4.59
N HIS A 63 -4.11 6.94 4.41
CA HIS A 63 -3.09 6.16 5.13
C HIS A 63 -2.90 6.59 6.58
N HIS A 64 -3.19 7.86 6.93
CA HIS A 64 -2.78 8.40 8.23
C HIS A 64 -3.96 8.73 9.16
N VAL A 65 -5.16 8.98 8.61
CA VAL A 65 -6.25 9.59 9.37
C VAL A 65 -7.49 8.72 9.41
N ARG A 66 -8.04 8.48 10.61
CA ARG A 66 -9.32 7.79 10.87
C ARG A 66 -9.43 6.39 10.23
N PRO A 67 -8.50 5.47 10.48
CA PRO A 67 -8.50 4.15 9.83
C PRO A 67 -9.78 3.34 10.10
N ALA A 68 -10.29 3.36 11.35
CA ALA A 68 -11.52 2.65 11.71
C ALA A 68 -12.73 3.21 10.96
N ARG A 69 -12.90 4.53 10.93
CA ARG A 69 -13.98 5.18 10.19
C ARG A 69 -13.87 4.95 8.69
N LEU A 70 -12.66 4.90 8.14
CA LEU A 70 -12.43 4.58 6.72
C LEU A 70 -12.95 3.17 6.38
N LEU A 71 -12.63 2.16 7.20
CA LEU A 71 -13.12 0.80 7.01
C LEU A 71 -14.65 0.71 7.19
N ALA A 72 -15.22 1.38 8.20
CA ALA A 72 -16.65 1.45 8.36
C ALA A 72 -17.34 2.11 7.16
N SER A 73 -16.79 3.23 6.66
CA SER A 73 -17.31 3.92 5.47
C SER A 73 -17.19 3.06 4.22
N LEU A 74 -16.14 2.26 4.07
CA LEU A 74 -16.01 1.28 2.98
C LEU A 74 -17.12 0.22 3.05
N ARG A 75 -17.39 -0.30 4.26
CA ARG A 75 -18.46 -1.28 4.47
C ARG A 75 -19.83 -0.70 4.11
N ASP A 76 -20.09 0.53 4.53
CA ASP A 76 -21.33 1.23 4.21
C ASP A 76 -21.46 1.53 2.72
N ALA A 77 -20.36 1.91 2.05
CA ALA A 77 -20.33 2.22 0.61
C ALA A 77 -20.78 1.04 -0.26
N LEU A 78 -20.58 -0.20 0.20
CA LEU A 78 -21.09 -1.39 -0.50
C LEU A 78 -22.61 -1.37 -0.66
N THR A 79 -23.34 -0.73 0.26
CA THR A 79 -24.82 -0.61 0.20
C THR A 79 -25.29 0.30 -0.92
N MET A 80 -24.43 1.20 -1.40
CA MET A 80 -24.71 2.16 -2.47
C MET A 80 -24.54 1.56 -3.86
N LEU A 81 -23.92 0.37 -3.95
CA LEU A 81 -23.71 -0.31 -5.22
C LEU A 81 -24.99 -0.97 -5.75
N ALA A 82 -25.16 -0.95 -7.05
CA ALA A 82 -26.20 -1.74 -7.70
C ALA A 82 -26.00 -3.24 -7.41
N ARG A 83 -27.09 -4.02 -7.42
CA ARG A 83 -27.02 -5.46 -7.16
C ARG A 83 -26.02 -6.20 -8.05
N SER A 84 -25.88 -5.77 -9.31
CA SER A 84 -24.94 -6.35 -10.27
C SER A 84 -23.47 -6.00 -10.01
N GLU A 85 -23.19 -5.01 -9.17
CA GLU A 85 -21.83 -4.53 -8.84
C GLU A 85 -21.38 -5.01 -7.47
N ARG A 86 -22.32 -5.50 -6.65
CA ARG A 86 -22.09 -5.78 -5.23
C ARG A 86 -20.95 -6.79 -5.00
N SER A 87 -20.95 -7.92 -5.70
CA SER A 87 -19.91 -8.95 -5.51
C SER A 87 -18.51 -8.44 -5.90
N VAL A 88 -18.41 -7.62 -6.93
CA VAL A 88 -17.15 -6.95 -7.31
C VAL A 88 -16.71 -5.97 -6.22
N GLY A 89 -17.64 -5.18 -5.67
CA GLY A 89 -17.37 -4.26 -4.57
C GLY A 89 -16.95 -4.99 -3.29
N GLU A 90 -17.61 -6.10 -2.95
CA GLU A 90 -17.28 -6.94 -1.80
C GLU A 90 -15.89 -7.57 -1.96
N ALA A 91 -15.55 -8.04 -3.14
CA ALA A 91 -14.21 -8.55 -3.45
C ALA A 91 -13.14 -7.47 -3.27
N TYR A 92 -13.38 -6.26 -3.81
CA TYR A 92 -12.48 -5.12 -3.61
C TYR A 92 -12.31 -4.76 -2.13
N ALA A 93 -13.41 -4.68 -1.38
CA ALA A 93 -13.38 -4.32 0.04
C ALA A 93 -12.60 -5.35 0.87
N ALA A 94 -12.75 -6.64 0.57
CA ALA A 94 -11.95 -7.69 1.20
C ALA A 94 -10.45 -7.55 0.89
N GLY A 95 -10.10 -7.22 -0.35
CA GLY A 95 -8.72 -6.93 -0.73
C GLY A 95 -8.17 -5.68 -0.03
N PHE A 96 -8.96 -4.61 0.07
CA PHE A 96 -8.58 -3.39 0.80
C PHE A 96 -8.32 -3.68 2.30
N LEU A 97 -9.12 -4.54 2.90
CA LEU A 97 -8.89 -5.01 4.26
C LEU A 97 -7.57 -5.80 4.37
N CYS A 98 -7.26 -6.66 3.40
CA CYS A 98 -5.98 -7.37 3.34
C CYS A 98 -4.80 -6.41 3.23
N HIS A 99 -4.89 -5.39 2.38
CA HIS A 99 -3.90 -4.33 2.28
C HIS A 99 -3.65 -3.66 3.64
N TYR A 100 -4.73 -3.22 4.32
CA TYR A 100 -4.62 -2.62 5.64
C TYR A 100 -3.93 -3.54 6.67
N LEU A 101 -4.30 -4.83 6.69
CA LEU A 101 -3.73 -5.80 7.63
C LEU A 101 -2.24 -6.00 7.41
N LEU A 102 -1.80 -6.04 6.15
CA LEU A 102 -0.38 -6.19 5.83
C LEU A 102 0.39 -4.91 6.17
N ASP A 103 -0.08 -3.77 5.69
CA ASP A 103 0.57 -2.47 5.88
C ASP A 103 0.77 -2.13 7.35
N SER A 104 -0.32 -2.15 8.12
CA SER A 104 -0.25 -1.83 9.56
C SER A 104 0.62 -2.78 10.36
N SER A 105 0.92 -3.98 9.84
CA SER A 105 1.78 -4.96 10.48
C SER A 105 3.25 -4.83 10.06
N VAL A 106 3.53 -4.61 8.77
CA VAL A 106 4.89 -4.60 8.21
C VAL A 106 5.58 -3.25 8.37
N HIS A 107 4.86 -2.14 8.22
CA HIS A 107 5.45 -0.81 8.26
C HIS A 107 6.25 -0.48 9.53
N PRO A 108 5.88 -0.94 10.75
CA PRO A 108 6.75 -0.72 11.91
C PRO A 108 8.19 -1.24 11.71
N LEU A 109 8.36 -2.41 11.08
CA LEU A 109 9.69 -2.94 10.73
C LEU A 109 10.38 -2.09 9.65
N VAL A 110 9.63 -1.65 8.64
CA VAL A 110 10.16 -0.76 7.58
C VAL A 110 10.64 0.56 8.18
N TYR A 111 9.86 1.18 9.05
CA TYR A 111 10.24 2.43 9.72
C TYR A 111 11.41 2.25 10.70
N ALA A 112 11.48 1.11 11.41
CA ALA A 112 12.62 0.81 12.28
C ALA A 112 13.92 0.75 11.47
N ASN A 113 13.92 0.05 10.33
CA ASN A 113 15.05 0.02 9.40
C ASN A 113 15.37 1.41 8.83
N GLN A 114 14.35 2.15 8.39
CA GLN A 114 14.49 3.50 7.84
C GLN A 114 15.20 4.43 8.84
N TYR A 115 14.74 4.45 10.08
CA TYR A 115 15.32 5.31 11.11
C TYR A 115 16.74 4.86 11.48
N ALA A 116 16.97 3.56 11.62
CA ALA A 116 18.32 3.04 11.87
C ALA A 116 19.33 3.44 10.79
N ILE A 117 18.91 3.45 9.53
CA ILE A 117 19.77 3.86 8.40
C ILE A 117 19.99 5.37 8.40
N CYS A 118 18.95 6.17 8.57
CA CYS A 118 19.06 7.65 8.57
C CYS A 118 19.92 8.13 9.75
N ASP A 119 19.87 7.46 10.89
CA ASP A 119 20.60 7.82 12.12
C ASP A 119 21.96 7.13 12.24
N ALA A 120 22.37 6.32 11.26
CA ALA A 120 23.63 5.57 11.30
C ALA A 120 24.91 6.43 11.24
N GLY A 121 24.79 7.75 11.10
CA GLY A 121 25.93 8.67 11.01
C GLY A 121 26.70 8.55 9.69
N ILE A 122 26.08 8.08 8.65
CA ILE A 122 26.67 8.00 7.29
C ILE A 122 26.75 9.43 6.74
N ASP A 123 27.94 9.85 6.32
CA ASP A 123 28.16 11.19 5.79
C ASP A 123 27.21 11.51 4.62
N GLY A 124 26.37 12.53 4.79
CA GLY A 124 25.40 13.00 3.81
C GLY A 124 24.16 12.11 3.66
N LEU A 125 23.81 11.34 4.67
CA LEU A 125 22.55 10.62 4.82
C LEU A 125 21.95 10.97 6.17
N ASP A 126 20.74 11.49 6.17
CA ASP A 126 20.01 11.86 7.39
C ASP A 126 18.48 11.72 7.22
N ARG A 127 17.73 12.22 8.18
CA ARG A 127 16.27 12.16 8.18
C ARG A 127 15.60 12.87 7.01
N SER A 128 16.27 13.80 6.33
CA SER A 128 15.74 14.44 5.12
C SER A 128 15.69 13.50 3.91
N ASP A 129 16.44 12.40 3.93
CA ASP A 129 16.43 11.35 2.90
C ASP A 129 15.48 10.20 3.25
N ALA A 130 14.66 10.34 4.29
CA ALA A 130 13.80 9.27 4.81
C ALA A 130 12.87 8.66 3.75
N THR A 131 12.34 9.47 2.84
CA THR A 131 11.47 8.99 1.76
C THR A 131 12.21 8.08 0.77
N GLU A 132 13.42 8.44 0.39
CA GLU A 132 14.27 7.65 -0.50
C GLU A 132 14.71 6.34 0.17
N VAL A 133 15.06 6.40 1.46
CA VAL A 133 15.42 5.20 2.25
C VAL A 133 14.23 4.26 2.41
N HIS A 134 13.05 4.79 2.73
CA HIS A 134 11.81 4.02 2.81
C HIS A 134 11.51 3.28 1.50
N ALA A 135 11.54 4.02 0.39
CA ALA A 135 11.31 3.45 -0.93
C ALA A 135 12.34 2.37 -1.32
N GLU A 136 13.61 2.54 -0.91
CA GLU A 136 14.66 1.54 -1.12
C GLU A 136 14.38 0.24 -0.35
N ILE A 137 13.95 0.36 0.92
CA ILE A 137 13.61 -0.79 1.77
C ILE A 137 12.45 -1.58 1.17
N GLU A 138 11.35 -0.90 0.85
CA GLU A 138 10.16 -1.54 0.29
C GLU A 138 10.44 -2.19 -1.07
N ARG A 139 11.23 -1.52 -1.94
CA ARG A 139 11.65 -2.12 -3.22
C ARG A 139 12.46 -3.39 -3.00
N ASP A 140 13.37 -3.40 -2.04
CA ASP A 140 14.22 -4.57 -1.74
C ASP A 140 13.37 -5.74 -1.24
N LEU A 141 12.39 -5.47 -0.36
CA LEU A 141 11.41 -6.47 0.10
C LEU A 141 10.53 -6.98 -1.05
N ASP A 142 10.07 -6.10 -1.94
CA ASP A 142 9.30 -6.47 -3.14
C ASP A 142 10.07 -7.43 -4.05
N GLU A 143 11.36 -7.16 -4.29
CA GLU A 143 12.24 -8.01 -5.10
C GLU A 143 12.43 -9.39 -4.44
N MET A 144 12.64 -9.42 -3.12
CA MET A 144 12.73 -10.66 -2.33
C MET A 144 11.42 -11.47 -2.42
N VAL A 145 10.28 -10.83 -2.21
CA VAL A 145 8.95 -11.49 -2.29
C VAL A 145 8.71 -12.06 -3.67
N LEU A 146 9.00 -11.31 -4.74
CA LEU A 146 8.84 -11.80 -6.12
C LEU A 146 9.67 -13.06 -6.36
N PHE A 147 10.93 -13.06 -5.93
CA PHE A 147 11.79 -14.21 -6.16
C PHE A 147 11.37 -15.39 -5.29
N SER A 148 11.07 -15.17 -4.01
CA SER A 148 10.63 -16.23 -3.09
C SER A 148 9.32 -16.89 -3.52
N LYS A 149 8.33 -16.10 -3.98
CA LYS A 149 6.99 -16.61 -4.31
C LYS A 149 6.86 -17.15 -5.74
N ALA A 150 7.56 -16.55 -6.71
CA ALA A 150 7.38 -16.87 -8.12
C ALA A 150 8.66 -17.43 -8.80
N HIS A 151 9.81 -17.39 -8.14
CA HIS A 151 11.12 -17.72 -8.74
C HIS A 151 11.40 -16.90 -10.02
N GLN A 152 10.91 -15.66 -10.04
CA GLN A 152 11.08 -14.71 -11.14
C GLN A 152 11.74 -13.44 -10.65
N THR A 153 12.26 -12.68 -11.61
CA THR A 153 12.76 -11.32 -11.38
C THR A 153 12.01 -10.34 -12.28
N VAL A 154 12.22 -9.05 -12.10
CA VAL A 154 11.63 -8.03 -12.97
C VAL A 154 12.14 -8.07 -14.42
N ALA A 155 13.12 -8.90 -14.75
CA ALA A 155 13.49 -9.18 -16.13
C ALA A 155 12.40 -9.98 -16.88
N THR A 156 11.74 -10.91 -16.17
CA THR A 156 10.68 -11.76 -16.71
C THR A 156 9.29 -11.33 -16.24
N TYR A 157 9.15 -10.90 -14.99
CA TYR A 157 7.91 -10.38 -14.40
C TYR A 157 7.80 -8.86 -14.62
N ARG A 158 6.64 -8.41 -15.09
CA ARG A 158 6.41 -6.99 -15.39
C ARG A 158 5.26 -6.46 -14.51
N PRO A 159 5.53 -5.82 -13.35
CA PRO A 159 4.49 -5.40 -12.41
C PRO A 159 3.36 -4.62 -13.05
N TYR A 160 3.68 -3.69 -13.97
CA TYR A 160 2.68 -2.88 -14.67
C TYR A 160 1.76 -3.68 -15.63
N ARG A 161 2.07 -4.94 -15.91
CA ARG A 161 1.26 -5.87 -16.72
C ARG A 161 0.60 -6.94 -15.89
N GLU A 162 1.32 -7.46 -14.90
CA GLU A 162 0.93 -8.66 -14.16
C GLU A 162 0.03 -8.32 -12.95
N VAL A 163 0.17 -7.12 -12.38
CA VAL A 163 -0.49 -6.77 -11.11
C VAL A 163 -1.75 -5.94 -11.31
N LEU A 164 -1.71 -4.89 -12.13
CA LEU A 164 -2.76 -3.88 -12.16
C LEU A 164 -3.86 -4.19 -13.19
N HIS A 165 -4.44 -5.39 -13.15
CA HIS A 165 -5.51 -5.81 -14.06
C HIS A 165 -6.88 -5.41 -13.55
N ALA A 166 -7.72 -4.85 -14.43
CA ALA A 166 -9.13 -4.64 -14.18
C ALA A 166 -9.90 -4.34 -15.47
N SER A 167 -11.15 -4.79 -15.56
CA SER A 167 -12.11 -4.33 -16.54
C SER A 167 -12.63 -2.93 -16.19
N ASP A 168 -13.19 -2.22 -17.18
CA ASP A 168 -13.83 -0.92 -16.93
C ASP A 168 -14.99 -1.03 -15.92
N ARG A 169 -15.66 -2.18 -15.87
CA ARG A 169 -16.71 -2.46 -14.89
C ARG A 169 -16.15 -2.50 -13.48
N VAL A 170 -15.03 -3.17 -13.27
CA VAL A 170 -14.34 -3.24 -11.97
C VAL A 170 -13.93 -1.84 -11.54
N LEU A 171 -13.26 -1.08 -12.42
CA LEU A 171 -12.81 0.27 -12.10
C LEU A 171 -13.97 1.20 -11.76
N SER A 172 -15.06 1.20 -12.55
CA SER A 172 -16.22 2.05 -12.27
C SER A 172 -16.96 1.68 -10.97
N THR A 173 -16.91 0.42 -10.56
CA THR A 173 -17.44 -0.02 -9.26
C THR A 173 -16.58 0.53 -8.12
N ILE A 174 -15.26 0.45 -8.25
CA ILE A 174 -14.31 0.96 -7.24
C ILE A 174 -14.38 2.49 -7.14
N ASP A 175 -14.52 3.20 -8.26
CA ASP A 175 -14.72 4.66 -8.27
C ASP A 175 -15.86 5.10 -7.36
N LYS A 176 -17.00 4.38 -7.39
CA LYS A 176 -18.15 4.65 -6.50
C LYS A 176 -17.80 4.44 -5.02
N LEU A 177 -17.05 3.38 -4.70
CA LEU A 177 -16.62 3.13 -3.35
C LEU A 177 -15.75 4.28 -2.83
N TYR A 178 -14.76 4.72 -3.61
CA TYR A 178 -13.90 5.84 -3.20
C TYR A 178 -14.65 7.15 -3.04
N PHE A 179 -15.63 7.42 -3.90
CA PHE A 179 -16.48 8.60 -3.76
C PHE A 179 -17.18 8.62 -2.39
N TYR A 180 -17.86 7.52 -2.00
CA TYR A 180 -18.57 7.46 -0.74
C TYR A 180 -17.62 7.37 0.47
N MET A 181 -16.54 6.60 0.39
CA MET A 181 -15.54 6.51 1.45
C MET A 181 -14.96 7.88 1.80
N CYS A 182 -14.54 8.65 0.81
CA CYS A 182 -13.97 9.98 1.03
C CYS A 182 -15.01 10.97 1.57
N LEU A 183 -16.22 10.93 1.02
CA LEU A 183 -17.31 11.79 1.49
C LEU A 183 -17.64 11.55 2.95
N TRP A 184 -17.79 10.29 3.37
CA TRP A 184 -18.25 9.95 4.72
C TRP A 184 -17.13 9.97 5.77
N THR A 185 -15.90 9.65 5.38
CA THR A 185 -14.76 9.67 6.31
C THR A 185 -14.21 11.07 6.51
N TYR A 186 -14.03 11.81 5.41
CA TYR A 186 -13.25 13.05 5.41
C TYR A 186 -14.06 14.29 5.02
N SER A 187 -15.36 14.14 4.70
CA SER A 187 -16.21 15.22 4.16
C SER A 187 -15.63 15.85 2.88
N ARG A 188 -14.92 15.05 2.08
CA ARG A 188 -14.32 15.45 0.80
C ARG A 188 -15.01 14.72 -0.36
N THR A 189 -15.30 15.44 -1.43
CA THR A 189 -15.78 14.86 -2.68
C THR A 189 -14.63 14.61 -3.63
N LEU A 190 -14.61 13.41 -4.23
CA LEU A 190 -13.69 13.07 -5.32
C LEU A 190 -14.43 13.14 -6.67
N GLU A 191 -13.67 13.32 -7.74
CA GLU A 191 -14.19 13.07 -9.10
C GLU A 191 -14.67 11.62 -9.20
N LEU A 192 -15.75 11.40 -9.96
CA LEU A 192 -16.41 10.09 -10.04
C LEU A 192 -15.57 9.00 -10.73
N ASP A 193 -14.47 9.36 -11.35
CA ASP A 193 -13.51 8.47 -12.01
C ASP A 193 -12.08 8.62 -11.44
N CYS A 194 -11.99 9.11 -10.20
CA CYS A 194 -10.74 9.42 -9.51
C CYS A 194 -9.84 8.18 -9.37
N TYR A 195 -10.38 7.06 -8.92
CA TYR A 195 -9.62 5.81 -8.78
C TYR A 195 -9.17 5.26 -10.14
N THR A 196 -10.05 5.33 -11.14
CA THR A 196 -9.72 4.94 -12.52
C THR A 196 -8.54 5.74 -13.05
N HIS A 197 -8.48 7.05 -12.78
CA HIS A 197 -7.34 7.90 -13.16
C HIS A 197 -6.08 7.54 -12.38
N ALA A 198 -6.20 7.35 -11.08
CA ALA A 198 -5.11 6.92 -10.21
C ALA A 198 -4.50 5.61 -10.70
N MET A 199 -5.32 4.62 -11.03
CA MET A 199 -4.87 3.33 -11.58
C MET A 199 -4.15 3.46 -12.91
N LYS A 200 -4.66 4.31 -13.81
CA LYS A 200 -4.00 4.57 -15.11
C LYS A 200 -2.64 5.25 -14.90
N ALA A 201 -2.57 6.24 -14.01
CA ALA A 201 -1.33 6.92 -13.66
C ALA A 201 -0.34 5.94 -13.00
N PHE A 202 -0.79 5.16 -12.03
CA PHE A 202 0.03 4.15 -11.36
C PHE A 202 0.64 3.16 -12.35
N ARG A 203 -0.15 2.60 -13.27
CA ARG A 203 0.33 1.70 -14.32
C ARG A 203 1.38 2.35 -15.21
N GLN A 204 1.22 3.62 -15.58
CA GLN A 204 2.18 4.36 -16.39
C GLN A 204 3.49 4.59 -15.62
N VAL A 205 3.39 4.99 -14.36
CA VAL A 205 4.56 5.22 -13.50
C VAL A 205 5.30 3.91 -13.24
N GLN A 206 4.61 2.81 -12.98
CA GLN A 206 5.23 1.48 -12.83
C GLN A 206 5.96 1.05 -14.13
N ARG A 207 5.39 1.37 -15.30
CA ARG A 207 6.09 1.16 -16.58
C ARG A 207 7.33 2.03 -16.72
N LEU A 208 7.30 3.24 -16.17
CA LEU A 208 8.48 4.12 -16.13
C LEU A 208 9.55 3.55 -15.19
N PHE A 209 9.19 3.07 -14.01
CA PHE A 209 10.13 2.48 -13.04
C PHE A 209 10.68 1.13 -13.49
N TRP A 210 9.98 0.40 -14.34
CA TRP A 210 10.47 -0.86 -14.85
C TRP A 210 11.76 -0.67 -15.67
N SER A 211 12.90 -1.00 -15.07
CA SER A 211 14.24 -0.80 -15.61
C SER A 211 15.18 -1.97 -15.23
N PRO A 212 14.92 -3.21 -15.67
CA PRO A 212 15.65 -4.38 -15.21
C PRO A 212 17.17 -4.30 -15.44
N ARG A 213 17.60 -3.61 -16.49
CA ARG A 213 19.02 -3.38 -16.78
C ARG A 213 19.60 -2.12 -16.14
N GLN A 214 18.85 -1.43 -15.30
CA GLN A 214 19.23 -0.21 -14.57
C GLN A 214 19.73 0.98 -15.43
N GLY A 215 19.82 0.85 -16.75
CA GLY A 215 20.30 1.93 -17.63
C GLY A 215 19.40 3.15 -17.61
N LYS A 216 18.08 2.94 -17.72
CA LYS A 216 17.09 4.01 -17.64
C LYS A 216 17.06 4.62 -16.23
N ALA A 217 17.14 3.79 -15.18
CA ALA A 217 17.14 4.26 -13.81
C ALA A 217 18.34 5.15 -13.52
N ARG A 218 19.53 4.76 -13.95
CA ARG A 218 20.75 5.59 -13.80
C ARG A 218 20.65 6.93 -14.51
N LEU A 219 20.11 6.94 -15.74
CA LEU A 219 19.96 8.17 -16.52
C LEU A 219 18.98 9.13 -15.85
N LEU A 220 17.75 8.67 -15.55
CA LEU A 220 16.70 9.50 -14.95
C LEU A 220 17.06 9.93 -13.53
N GLY A 221 17.66 9.05 -12.73
CA GLY A 221 18.15 9.41 -11.40
C GLY A 221 19.27 10.44 -11.42
N THR A 222 20.13 10.44 -12.46
CA THR A 222 21.14 11.50 -12.61
C THR A 222 20.48 12.84 -12.93
N VAL A 223 19.47 12.84 -13.80
CA VAL A 223 18.70 14.05 -14.12
C VAL A 223 18.00 14.58 -12.87
N GLU A 224 17.28 13.71 -12.13
CA GLU A 224 16.59 14.08 -10.90
C GLU A 224 17.55 14.74 -9.88
N ARG A 225 18.69 14.12 -9.59
CA ARG A 225 19.70 14.67 -8.67
C ARG A 225 20.25 16.01 -9.13
N SER A 226 20.46 16.17 -10.45
CA SER A 226 21.00 17.41 -10.99
C SER A 226 20.04 18.59 -10.87
N PHE A 227 18.74 18.35 -11.06
CA PHE A 227 17.72 19.40 -10.95
C PHE A 227 17.27 19.64 -9.49
N GLY A 228 17.19 18.58 -8.68
CA GLY A 228 16.72 18.65 -7.29
C GLY A 228 17.81 18.99 -6.28
N HIS A 229 19.08 19.15 -6.69
CA HIS A 229 20.25 19.28 -5.81
C HIS A 229 20.32 18.22 -4.69
N ARG A 230 19.74 17.03 -4.95
CA ARG A 230 19.66 15.91 -3.99
C ARG A 230 20.83 14.94 -4.21
N ARG A 231 21.28 14.35 -3.12
CA ARG A 231 22.29 13.29 -3.16
C ARG A 231 21.70 11.95 -3.63
N TYR A 232 20.52 11.64 -3.14
CA TYR A 232 19.80 10.40 -3.47
C TYR A 232 18.66 10.68 -4.47
N SER A 233 18.27 9.65 -5.20
CA SER A 233 17.23 9.73 -6.24
C SER A 233 16.07 8.84 -5.84
N LEU A 234 14.90 9.43 -5.65
CA LEU A 234 13.68 8.70 -5.39
C LEU A 234 13.32 7.77 -6.56
N TYR A 235 13.57 8.22 -7.81
CA TYR A 235 13.38 7.37 -8.98
C TYR A 235 14.22 6.09 -8.92
N CYS A 236 15.51 6.19 -8.53
CA CYS A 236 16.37 5.03 -8.38
C CYS A 236 15.92 4.13 -7.21
N ALA A 237 15.48 4.71 -6.11
CA ALA A 237 14.96 3.98 -4.96
C ALA A 237 13.71 3.16 -5.32
N MET A 238 12.82 3.69 -6.16
CA MET A 238 11.58 3.03 -6.58
C MET A 238 11.75 2.06 -7.77
N ALA A 239 12.85 2.13 -8.51
CA ALA A 239 13.02 1.32 -9.71
C ALA A 239 13.55 -0.09 -9.37
N HIS A 240 12.69 -1.10 -9.49
CA HIS A 240 13.06 -2.50 -9.23
C HIS A 240 14.28 -2.95 -10.02
N ARG A 241 15.13 -3.74 -9.36
CA ARG A 241 16.35 -4.34 -9.94
C ARG A 241 16.07 -5.76 -10.40
N ASP A 242 16.83 -6.21 -11.39
CA ASP A 242 16.88 -7.63 -11.79
C ASP A 242 17.72 -8.40 -10.75
N ARG A 243 17.06 -8.89 -9.70
CA ARG A 243 17.67 -9.55 -8.55
C ARG A 243 17.02 -10.91 -8.33
N ALA A 244 17.81 -11.97 -8.41
CA ALA A 244 17.43 -13.35 -8.14
C ALA A 244 17.95 -13.75 -6.75
N ASP A 245 17.27 -13.26 -5.71
CA ASP A 245 17.66 -13.44 -4.30
C ASP A 245 16.41 -13.46 -3.42
N ASP A 246 16.29 -14.48 -2.60
CA ASP A 246 15.21 -14.68 -1.63
C ASP A 246 15.52 -14.10 -0.24
N HIS A 247 16.65 -13.39 -0.09
CA HIS A 247 17.04 -12.71 1.12
C HIS A 247 16.99 -11.19 0.97
N SER A 248 16.71 -10.48 2.06
CA SER A 248 16.81 -9.03 2.15
C SER A 248 17.49 -8.62 3.46
N PRO A 249 18.41 -7.65 3.45
CA PRO A 249 19.00 -7.12 4.68
C PRO A 249 17.97 -6.45 5.58
N PHE A 250 16.79 -6.11 5.05
CA PHE A 250 15.71 -5.45 5.76
C PHE A 250 14.66 -6.43 6.31
N ALA A 251 14.77 -7.71 5.96
CA ALA A 251 13.78 -8.73 6.35
C ALA A 251 13.96 -9.26 7.78
N ASN A 252 15.02 -8.89 8.49
CA ASN A 252 15.34 -9.39 9.83
C ASN A 252 15.32 -10.92 9.96
N GLU A 253 15.81 -11.64 8.95
CA GLU A 253 15.82 -13.11 8.95
C GLU A 253 16.66 -13.72 10.09
N GLY A 254 17.58 -12.93 10.64
CA GLY A 254 18.38 -13.31 11.81
C GLY A 254 17.66 -13.14 13.15
N HIS A 255 16.41 -12.71 13.16
CA HIS A 255 15.61 -12.43 14.37
C HIS A 255 16.35 -11.55 15.39
N LEU A 256 17.04 -10.53 14.90
CA LEU A 256 17.66 -9.53 15.77
C LEU A 256 16.56 -8.67 16.42
N SER A 257 16.82 -8.25 17.64
CA SER A 257 15.89 -7.37 18.36
C SER A 257 15.79 -6.02 17.67
N TRP A 258 14.56 -5.55 17.45
CA TRP A 258 14.24 -4.22 16.94
C TRP A 258 13.09 -3.61 17.74
N GLU A 259 13.05 -2.28 17.79
CA GLU A 259 12.04 -1.52 18.50
C GLU A 259 11.04 -0.92 17.52
N ASN A 260 9.74 -1.10 17.78
CA ASN A 260 8.68 -0.43 17.03
C ASN A 260 8.77 1.08 17.29
N PRO A 261 9.06 1.90 16.28
CA PRO A 261 9.33 3.33 16.48
C PRO A 261 8.10 4.13 16.92
N PHE A 262 6.90 3.55 16.84
CA PHE A 262 5.65 4.21 17.19
C PHE A 262 5.13 3.84 18.57
N THR A 263 5.43 2.63 19.05
CA THR A 263 4.91 2.13 20.33
C THR A 263 6.01 1.90 21.38
N GLY A 264 7.28 1.82 20.96
CA GLY A 264 8.41 1.45 21.83
C GLY A 264 8.46 -0.04 22.18
N GLU A 265 7.56 -0.86 21.62
CA GLU A 265 7.59 -2.31 21.85
C GLU A 265 8.80 -2.93 21.14
N VAL A 266 9.45 -3.86 21.86
CA VAL A 266 10.61 -4.57 21.34
C VAL A 266 10.20 -5.95 20.89
N GLY A 267 10.49 -6.27 19.62
CA GLY A 267 10.26 -7.56 18.98
C GLY A 267 11.52 -8.11 18.34
N ALA A 268 11.41 -9.29 17.74
CA ALA A 268 12.47 -9.91 16.95
C ALA A 268 11.91 -10.58 15.68
N ASP A 269 10.65 -10.33 15.37
CA ASP A 269 9.99 -10.95 14.21
C ASP A 269 10.68 -10.52 12.91
N SER A 270 10.80 -11.47 11.99
CA SER A 270 11.21 -11.21 10.64
C SER A 270 10.05 -10.68 9.80
N PHE A 271 10.35 -10.15 8.62
CA PHE A 271 9.33 -9.78 7.62
C PHE A 271 8.37 -10.94 7.35
N TRP A 272 8.89 -12.16 7.20
CA TRP A 272 8.05 -13.33 6.91
C TRP A 272 7.17 -13.73 8.10
N ASP A 273 7.65 -13.64 9.35
CA ASP A 273 6.81 -13.88 10.52
C ASP A 273 5.65 -12.89 10.59
N ILE A 274 5.93 -11.60 10.30
CA ILE A 274 4.91 -10.55 10.29
C ILE A 274 3.91 -10.76 9.13
N TYR A 275 4.42 -11.10 7.95
CA TYR A 275 3.61 -11.40 6.75
C TYR A 275 2.65 -12.57 7.00
N ASP A 276 3.16 -13.67 7.55
CA ASP A 276 2.37 -14.87 7.84
C ASP A 276 1.37 -14.61 8.98
N CYS A 277 1.76 -13.86 9.99
CA CYS A 277 0.85 -13.43 11.08
C CYS A 277 -0.30 -12.57 10.53
N ALA A 278 -0.01 -11.61 9.66
CA ALA A 278 -1.03 -10.80 8.99
C ALA A 278 -1.97 -11.68 8.15
N GLY A 279 -1.43 -12.64 7.37
CA GLY A 279 -2.20 -13.62 6.60
C GLY A 279 -3.11 -14.47 7.48
N GLY A 280 -2.61 -14.91 8.63
CA GLY A 280 -3.39 -15.68 9.61
C GLY A 280 -4.60 -14.90 10.20
N ARG A 281 -4.56 -13.57 10.20
CA ARG A 281 -5.65 -12.69 10.65
C ARG A 281 -6.75 -12.50 9.62
N VAL A 282 -6.47 -12.68 8.32
CA VAL A 282 -7.40 -12.41 7.22
C VAL A 282 -8.77 -13.08 7.39
N PRO A 283 -8.86 -14.40 7.70
CA PRO A 283 -10.15 -15.07 7.83
C PRO A 283 -11.08 -14.40 8.85
N ALA A 284 -10.58 -14.15 10.05
CA ALA A 284 -11.36 -13.55 11.13
C ALA A 284 -11.73 -12.08 10.82
N ALA A 285 -10.80 -11.35 10.19
CA ALA A 285 -11.04 -9.96 9.80
C ALA A 285 -12.12 -9.85 8.71
N VAL A 286 -12.12 -10.75 7.72
CA VAL A 286 -13.15 -10.82 6.67
C VAL A 286 -14.50 -11.18 7.29
N ASP A 287 -14.58 -12.20 8.16
CA ASP A 287 -15.80 -12.59 8.84
C ASP A 287 -16.39 -11.42 9.67
N ALA A 288 -15.54 -10.68 10.39
CA ALA A 288 -15.94 -9.50 11.14
C ALA A 288 -16.45 -8.38 10.23
N PHE A 289 -15.66 -8.03 9.20
CA PHE A 289 -15.97 -6.93 8.28
C PHE A 289 -17.30 -7.12 7.53
N PHE A 290 -17.61 -8.37 7.13
CA PHE A 290 -18.85 -8.68 6.41
C PHE A 290 -20.01 -9.04 7.34
N SER A 291 -19.82 -9.02 8.67
CA SER A 291 -20.94 -9.20 9.61
C SER A 291 -21.98 -8.08 9.50
N THR A 292 -23.21 -8.36 9.90
CA THR A 292 -24.29 -7.36 9.90
C THR A 292 -24.10 -6.27 10.98
N GLU A 293 -23.21 -6.52 11.93
CA GLU A 293 -22.94 -5.64 13.08
C GLU A 293 -21.67 -4.79 12.88
N PHE A 294 -20.99 -4.91 11.72
CA PHE A 294 -19.80 -4.14 11.48
C PHE A 294 -20.13 -2.66 11.30
N GLY A 295 -19.61 -1.87 12.20
CA GLY A 295 -19.71 -0.41 12.22
C GLY A 295 -18.41 0.18 12.79
N GLU A 296 -18.44 1.45 13.17
CA GLU A 296 -17.22 2.16 13.61
C GLU A 296 -16.57 1.49 14.84
N THR A 297 -17.35 1.08 15.84
CA THR A 297 -16.82 0.37 17.02
C THR A 297 -16.14 -0.96 16.66
N ALA A 298 -16.75 -1.76 15.78
CA ALA A 298 -16.14 -3.02 15.33
C ALA A 298 -14.88 -2.76 14.48
N ALA A 299 -14.86 -1.68 13.72
CA ALA A 299 -13.68 -1.24 12.99
C ALA A 299 -12.57 -0.75 13.93
N GLU A 300 -12.89 -0.05 15.03
CA GLU A 300 -11.92 0.30 16.08
C GLU A 300 -11.33 -0.94 16.74
N ASP A 301 -12.16 -1.93 17.05
CA ASP A 301 -11.71 -3.21 17.58
C ASP A 301 -10.79 -3.97 16.63
N LEU A 302 -11.06 -3.91 15.33
CA LEU A 302 -10.25 -4.55 14.30
C LEU A 302 -8.92 -3.82 14.10
N THR A 303 -8.95 -2.50 14.02
CA THR A 303 -7.79 -1.67 13.71
C THR A 303 -6.95 -1.32 14.93
N LYS A 304 -7.53 -1.35 16.12
CA LYS A 304 -6.95 -0.78 17.35
C LYS A 304 -6.53 0.69 17.16
N ASN A 305 -7.21 1.39 16.26
CA ASN A 305 -6.89 2.76 15.85
C ASN A 305 -5.43 2.93 15.35
N LEU A 306 -4.82 1.87 14.81
CA LEU A 306 -3.55 1.96 14.09
C LEU A 306 -3.84 2.39 12.65
N ASN A 307 -3.06 3.36 12.14
CA ASN A 307 -3.09 3.73 10.73
C ASN A 307 -2.33 2.69 9.87
N PHE A 308 -2.24 2.91 8.57
CA PHE A 308 -1.55 1.98 7.66
C PHE A 308 -0.03 1.89 7.90
N SER A 309 0.56 2.85 8.61
CA SER A 309 1.94 2.77 9.08
C SER A 309 2.10 1.98 10.39
N GLY A 310 1.02 1.47 10.97
CA GLY A 310 1.03 0.84 12.29
C GLY A 310 1.20 1.86 13.43
N GLN A 311 1.01 3.15 13.15
CA GLN A 311 1.09 4.23 14.13
C GLN A 311 -0.28 4.43 14.79
N PRO A 312 -0.35 4.55 16.13
CA PRO A 312 -1.58 4.90 16.82
C PRO A 312 -2.13 6.28 16.38
N THR A 313 -3.44 6.36 16.14
CA THR A 313 -4.12 7.60 15.77
C THR A 313 -5.19 7.95 16.79
N ASP A 314 -5.50 9.25 16.89
CA ASP A 314 -6.67 9.71 17.61
C ASP A 314 -7.93 9.41 16.78
N PRO A 315 -8.94 8.69 17.29
CA PRO A 315 -10.17 8.40 16.57
C PRO A 315 -10.91 9.65 16.07
N ASP A 316 -10.88 10.73 16.88
CA ASP A 316 -11.44 12.03 16.56
C ASP A 316 -10.44 12.95 15.84
N GLY A 317 -9.23 12.44 15.57
CA GLY A 317 -8.07 13.18 15.15
C GLY A 317 -8.31 14.16 14.01
N GLN A 318 -7.91 15.39 14.23
CA GLN A 318 -7.66 16.36 13.17
C GLN A 318 -6.54 15.84 12.27
N GLU A 319 -6.55 16.23 11.00
CA GLU A 319 -5.46 15.91 10.06
C GLU A 319 -4.12 16.06 10.81
N ALA A 320 -3.31 15.00 10.84
CA ALA A 320 -1.96 15.12 11.35
C ALA A 320 -1.30 16.33 10.65
N PRO A 321 -0.60 17.19 11.36
CA PRO A 321 0.09 18.31 10.70
C PRO A 321 0.94 17.69 9.57
N PRO A 322 0.97 18.33 8.40
CA PRO A 322 1.85 17.87 7.33
C PRO A 322 3.25 17.74 7.92
N GLU A 323 3.95 16.66 7.56
CA GLU A 323 5.38 16.57 7.87
C GLU A 323 6.02 17.91 7.50
N PRO A 324 6.96 18.43 8.33
CA PRO A 324 7.51 19.76 8.11
C PRO A 324 7.93 19.90 6.66
N SER A 325 7.39 20.92 6.02
CA SER A 325 7.66 21.23 4.61
C SER A 325 9.18 21.32 4.43
N ARG A 326 9.69 20.69 3.40
CA ARG A 326 11.11 20.60 3.04
C ARG A 326 11.75 21.95 2.67
N ASP A 327 11.10 23.08 3.01
CA ASP A 327 11.45 24.45 2.63
C ASP A 327 11.73 25.38 3.83
N GLU A 328 12.23 24.83 4.96
CA GLU A 328 12.87 25.67 6.01
C GLU A 328 14.30 25.23 6.31
#